data_984adbbe155c7357a2d969ff4ff09cf8
#
_entry.id   984adbbe155c7357a2d969ff4ff09cf8
#
_cell.length_a   1.000
_cell.length_b   1.000
_cell.length_c   1.000
_cell.angle_alpha   90.00
_cell.angle_beta   90.00
_cell.angle_gamma   90.00
#
_symmetry.space_group_name_H-M   'P 1'
#
loop_
_entity.id
_entity.type
_entity.pdbx_description
1 polymer ?
#
loop_
_entity_poly.entity_id
_entity_poly.type
_entity_poly.pdbx_seq_one_letter_code
_entity_poly.pdbx_strand_id
1 'polypeptide(L)'
;MFEIRKATLDDLSIIRSLADIVFPHTYREILSPEQLDYMMDWMYSDENLRRQMIAEGHLYYIAYKEGEPVGYVSIQPEGEHTFHLQKIYVLPSCQGCHIGKRLFEKAIQVIKEIHPGPCQMRLNVNRNNKAVTFYERLGMKKVAQGDFPIGNGYYMNDYIMGLDI
;
A
#
# COMPACT_ATOMS: atom_id res chain seq x y z
N MET A 1 -9.19 20.72 6.74
CA MET A 1 -8.37 20.75 5.53
C MET A 1 -7.77 19.37 5.29
N PHE A 2 -7.73 18.95 4.06
CA PHE A 2 -7.17 17.64 3.67
C PHE A 2 -6.05 17.84 2.65
N GLU A 3 -4.92 17.15 2.84
CA GLU A 3 -3.82 17.18 1.88
C GLU A 3 -3.09 15.85 1.83
N ILE A 4 -2.43 15.57 0.71
CA ILE A 4 -1.55 14.41 0.55
C ILE A 4 -0.16 14.93 0.21
N ARG A 5 0.82 14.56 1.02
CA ARG A 5 2.21 15.01 0.87
C ARG A 5 3.14 13.84 0.62
N LYS A 6 4.15 14.07 -0.23
CA LYS A 6 5.21 13.09 -0.45
C LYS A 6 6.01 12.93 0.85
N ALA A 7 6.21 11.69 1.27
CA ALA A 7 7.00 11.39 2.45
C ALA A 7 8.49 11.44 2.15
N THR A 8 9.26 11.83 3.15
CA THR A 8 10.72 11.80 3.14
C THR A 8 11.21 10.82 4.20
N LEU A 9 12.54 10.66 4.31
CA LEU A 9 13.12 9.82 5.35
C LEU A 9 12.81 10.34 6.77
N ASP A 10 12.47 11.61 6.92
CA ASP A 10 12.07 12.17 8.20
C ASP A 10 10.67 11.74 8.63
N ASP A 11 9.89 11.14 7.71
CA ASP A 11 8.51 10.74 7.97
C ASP A 11 8.36 9.24 8.30
N LEU A 12 9.46 8.49 8.41
CA LEU A 12 9.41 7.05 8.66
C LEU A 12 8.66 6.70 9.94
N SER A 13 8.83 7.49 10.99
CA SER A 13 8.11 7.28 12.25
C SER A 13 6.60 7.46 12.10
N ILE A 14 6.19 8.38 11.25
CA ILE A 14 4.77 8.61 10.95
C ILE A 14 4.18 7.40 10.22
N ILE A 15 4.86 6.90 9.20
CA ILE A 15 4.44 5.72 8.45
C ILE A 15 4.34 4.53 9.40
N ARG A 16 5.33 4.32 10.25
CA ARG A 16 5.35 3.23 11.21
C ARG A 16 4.21 3.33 12.22
N SER A 17 3.97 4.51 12.74
CA SER A 17 2.87 4.74 13.69
C SER A 17 1.51 4.43 13.08
N LEU A 18 1.30 4.82 11.82
CA LEU A 18 0.07 4.48 11.11
C LEU A 18 -0.03 2.97 10.89
N ALA A 19 1.05 2.34 10.44
CA ALA A 19 1.09 0.90 10.18
C ALA A 19 0.79 0.07 11.45
N ASP A 20 1.30 0.50 12.60
CA ASP A 20 1.05 -0.16 13.88
C ASP A 20 -0.45 -0.25 14.23
N ILE A 21 -1.25 0.64 13.67
CA ILE A 21 -2.71 0.66 13.87
C ILE A 21 -3.41 -0.08 12.74
N VAL A 22 -3.11 0.27 11.49
CA VAL A 22 -3.89 -0.23 10.35
C VAL A 22 -3.60 -1.69 10.01
N PHE A 23 -2.36 -2.14 10.16
CA PHE A 23 -1.99 -3.47 9.74
C PHE A 23 -2.60 -4.56 10.61
N PRO A 24 -2.48 -4.50 11.94
CA PRO A 24 -3.17 -5.46 12.81
C PRO A 24 -4.69 -5.39 12.66
N HIS A 25 -5.26 -4.20 12.53
CA HIS A 25 -6.71 -4.05 12.35
C HIS A 25 -7.19 -4.77 11.09
N THR A 26 -6.43 -4.67 10.00
CA THR A 26 -6.80 -5.28 8.72
C THR A 26 -6.63 -6.80 8.74
N TYR A 27 -5.57 -7.31 9.35
CA TYR A 27 -5.14 -8.69 9.17
C TYR A 27 -5.29 -9.61 10.37
N ARG A 28 -5.70 -9.10 11.54
CA ARG A 28 -5.77 -9.92 12.77
C ARG A 28 -6.68 -11.14 12.66
N GLU A 29 -7.68 -11.12 11.79
CA GLU A 29 -8.60 -12.24 11.56
C GLU A 29 -8.19 -13.09 10.36
N ILE A 30 -7.18 -12.66 9.59
CA ILE A 30 -6.71 -13.33 8.38
C ILE A 30 -5.42 -14.08 8.63
N LEU A 31 -4.51 -13.48 9.41
CA LEU A 31 -3.17 -14.00 9.67
C LEU A 31 -3.01 -14.38 11.15
N SER A 32 -2.12 -15.36 11.41
CA SER A 32 -1.73 -15.68 12.79
C SER A 32 -0.98 -14.50 13.42
N PRO A 33 -0.99 -14.36 14.77
CA PRO A 33 -0.23 -13.32 15.44
C PRO A 33 1.27 -13.36 15.08
N GLU A 34 1.83 -14.54 14.93
CA GLU A 34 3.25 -14.74 14.59
C GLU A 34 3.55 -14.23 13.18
N GLN A 35 2.69 -14.55 12.21
CA GLN A 35 2.86 -14.08 10.85
C GLN A 35 2.65 -12.56 10.77
N LEU A 36 1.71 -12.02 11.54
CA LEU A 36 1.47 -10.58 11.63
C LEU A 36 2.72 -9.85 12.11
N ASP A 37 3.33 -10.33 13.20
CA ASP A 37 4.56 -9.74 13.74
C ASP A 37 5.71 -9.84 12.75
N TYR A 38 5.85 -10.98 12.08
CA TYR A 38 6.88 -11.17 11.06
C TYR A 38 6.71 -10.16 9.92
N MET A 39 5.49 -10.00 9.41
CA MET A 39 5.21 -9.09 8.30
C MET A 39 5.36 -7.63 8.70
N MET A 40 4.99 -7.27 9.95
CA MET A 40 5.20 -5.91 10.46
C MET A 40 6.68 -5.55 10.45
N ASP A 41 7.54 -6.44 10.93
CA ASP A 41 8.99 -6.20 10.91
C ASP A 41 9.53 -6.17 9.49
N TRP A 42 9.13 -7.14 8.68
CA TRP A 42 9.58 -7.26 7.29
C TRP A 42 9.24 -6.03 6.44
N MET A 43 8.04 -5.47 6.61
CA MET A 43 7.58 -4.35 5.81
C MET A 43 7.87 -2.98 6.42
N TYR A 44 7.89 -2.87 7.76
CA TYR A 44 7.82 -1.58 8.43
C TYR A 44 8.93 -1.31 9.45
N SER A 45 9.93 -2.17 9.60
CA SER A 45 11.07 -1.80 10.43
C SER A 45 11.75 -0.56 9.83
N ASP A 46 12.40 0.25 10.65
CA ASP A 46 13.10 1.45 10.18
C ASP A 46 14.09 1.11 9.08
N GLU A 47 14.87 0.04 9.28
CA GLU A 47 15.83 -0.44 8.28
C GLU A 47 15.16 -0.81 6.95
N ASN A 48 14.05 -1.55 7.01
CA ASN A 48 13.37 -2.01 5.81
C ASN A 48 12.65 -0.86 5.09
N LEU A 49 12.06 0.07 5.82
CA LEU A 49 11.46 1.27 5.22
C LEU A 49 12.53 2.13 4.52
N ARG A 50 13.70 2.32 5.14
CA ARG A 50 14.80 3.05 4.52
C ARG A 50 15.26 2.38 3.24
N ARG A 51 15.43 1.06 3.27
CA ARG A 51 15.83 0.30 2.09
C ARG A 51 14.80 0.42 0.96
N GLN A 52 13.52 0.34 1.28
CA GLN A 52 12.45 0.53 0.29
C GLN A 52 12.54 1.89 -0.38
N MET A 53 12.73 2.95 0.37
CA MET A 53 12.76 4.30 -0.18
C MET A 53 14.07 4.65 -0.89
N ILE A 54 15.20 4.20 -0.38
CA ILE A 54 16.52 4.55 -0.91
C ILE A 54 16.95 3.60 -2.05
N ALA A 55 16.82 2.28 -1.82
CA ALA A 55 17.36 1.27 -2.73
C ALA A 55 16.32 0.66 -3.68
N GLU A 56 15.07 0.52 -3.24
CA GLU A 56 14.03 -0.18 -3.99
C GLU A 56 13.07 0.74 -4.74
N GLY A 57 13.24 2.04 -4.61
CA GLY A 57 12.47 3.03 -5.36
C GLY A 57 11.01 3.18 -4.95
N HIS A 58 10.66 2.80 -3.72
CA HIS A 58 9.30 3.03 -3.22
C HIS A 58 9.05 4.52 -2.99
N LEU A 59 7.91 5.00 -3.47
CA LEU A 59 7.47 6.38 -3.26
C LEU A 59 6.27 6.34 -2.30
N TYR A 60 6.43 7.00 -1.16
CA TYR A 60 5.39 7.07 -0.13
C TYR A 60 4.73 8.43 -0.13
N TYR A 61 3.41 8.44 0.02
CA TYR A 61 2.60 9.64 0.17
C TYR A 61 1.71 9.47 1.40
N ILE A 62 1.65 10.49 2.24
CA ILE A 62 0.87 10.48 3.48
C ILE A 62 -0.28 11.46 3.37
N ALA A 63 -1.49 10.98 3.72
CA ALA A 63 -2.69 11.81 3.79
C ALA A 63 -2.79 12.44 5.18
N TYR A 64 -3.08 13.73 5.20
CA TYR A 64 -3.29 14.50 6.43
C TYR A 64 -4.68 15.11 6.42
N LYS A 65 -5.37 15.00 7.55
CA LYS A 65 -6.66 15.64 7.76
C LYS A 65 -6.55 16.51 9.02
N GLU A 66 -6.83 17.81 8.87
CA GLU A 66 -6.66 18.78 9.95
C GLU A 66 -5.26 18.72 10.59
N GLY A 67 -4.24 18.54 9.75
CA GLY A 67 -2.85 18.44 10.18
C GLY A 67 -2.40 17.11 10.76
N GLU A 68 -3.31 16.14 10.91
CA GLU A 68 -3.00 14.83 11.48
C GLU A 68 -2.85 13.77 10.39
N PRO A 69 -1.84 12.90 10.45
CA PRO A 69 -1.69 11.81 9.48
C PRO A 69 -2.79 10.78 9.67
N VAL A 70 -3.48 10.41 8.58
CA VAL A 70 -4.64 9.51 8.62
C VAL A 70 -4.53 8.32 7.68
N GLY A 71 -3.54 8.29 6.82
CA GLY A 71 -3.35 7.18 5.89
C GLY A 71 -2.12 7.38 5.01
N TYR A 72 -1.78 6.36 4.23
CA TYR A 72 -0.63 6.43 3.33
C TYR A 72 -0.80 5.48 2.15
N VAL A 73 -0.03 5.76 1.10
CA VAL A 73 0.07 4.92 -0.09
C VAL A 73 1.52 4.85 -0.51
N SER A 74 1.95 3.71 -1.03
CA SER A 74 3.28 3.59 -1.63
C SER A 74 3.19 2.90 -2.99
N ILE A 75 3.99 3.38 -3.92
CA ILE A 75 4.12 2.84 -5.26
C ILE A 75 5.59 2.58 -5.58
N GLN A 76 5.83 1.61 -6.48
CA GLN A 76 7.17 1.24 -6.90
C GLN A 76 7.16 0.96 -8.41
N PRO A 77 8.06 1.57 -9.19
CA PRO A 77 8.26 1.14 -10.57
C PRO A 77 8.80 -0.28 -10.61
N GLU A 78 8.16 -1.17 -11.38
CA GLU A 78 8.59 -2.59 -11.46
C GLU A 78 9.14 -2.97 -12.83
N GLY A 79 8.81 -2.25 -13.84
CA GLY A 79 9.26 -2.53 -15.19
C GLY A 79 9.13 -1.28 -16.01
N GLU A 80 9.34 -1.43 -17.32
CA GLU A 80 9.31 -0.28 -18.20
C GLU A 80 7.94 0.40 -18.24
N HIS A 81 6.86 -0.41 -18.16
CA HIS A 81 5.49 0.09 -18.25
C HIS A 81 4.60 -0.43 -17.13
N THR A 82 5.17 -0.83 -16.01
CA THR A 82 4.43 -1.41 -14.89
C THR A 82 4.84 -0.76 -13.57
N PHE A 83 3.85 -0.42 -12.77
CA PHE A 83 4.02 0.08 -11.42
C PHE A 83 3.29 -0.81 -10.45
N HIS A 84 3.84 -0.99 -9.26
CA HIS A 84 3.18 -1.73 -8.19
C HIS A 84 2.70 -0.77 -7.10
N LEU A 85 1.43 -0.83 -6.79
CA LEU A 85 0.88 -0.17 -5.62
C LEU A 85 1.15 -1.10 -4.44
N GLN A 86 2.18 -0.80 -3.67
CA GLN A 86 2.68 -1.68 -2.62
C GLN A 86 1.81 -1.64 -1.37
N LYS A 87 1.35 -0.46 -0.98
CA LYS A 87 0.60 -0.25 0.25
C LYS A 87 -0.42 0.86 0.07
N ILE A 88 -1.61 0.67 0.60
CA ILE A 88 -2.62 1.70 0.72
C ILE A 88 -3.48 1.41 1.95
N TYR A 89 -3.44 2.30 2.93
CA TYR A 89 -4.13 2.12 4.20
C TYR A 89 -4.65 3.43 4.74
N VAL A 90 -5.78 3.36 5.42
CA VAL A 90 -6.42 4.50 6.10
C VAL A 90 -6.75 4.07 7.52
N LEU A 91 -6.56 4.97 8.49
CA LEU A 91 -6.93 4.69 9.88
C LEU A 91 -8.39 4.24 9.96
N PRO A 92 -8.71 3.21 10.78
CA PRO A 92 -10.08 2.72 10.90
C PRO A 92 -11.08 3.83 11.28
N SER A 93 -10.67 4.76 12.12
CA SER A 93 -11.49 5.90 12.54
C SER A 93 -11.81 6.89 11.41
N CYS A 94 -11.08 6.82 10.31
CA CYS A 94 -11.21 7.73 9.18
C CYS A 94 -11.75 7.05 7.92
N GLN A 95 -12.09 5.77 7.99
CA GLN A 95 -12.69 5.06 6.86
C GLN A 95 -14.10 5.59 6.59
N GLY A 96 -14.52 5.52 5.32
CA GLY A 96 -15.81 6.05 4.90
C GLY A 96 -15.79 7.53 4.49
N CYS A 97 -14.64 8.19 4.61
CA CYS A 97 -14.48 9.60 4.21
C CYS A 97 -13.82 9.77 2.85
N HIS A 98 -13.78 8.73 2.02
CA HIS A 98 -13.18 8.70 0.69
C HIS A 98 -11.66 8.95 0.67
N ILE A 99 -10.98 8.84 1.79
CA ILE A 99 -9.52 9.06 1.88
C ILE A 99 -8.77 8.00 1.07
N GLY A 100 -9.19 6.73 1.17
CA GLY A 100 -8.60 5.63 0.40
C GLY A 100 -8.69 5.88 -1.10
N LYS A 101 -9.84 6.33 -1.58
CA LYS A 101 -10.03 6.68 -2.99
C LYS A 101 -9.09 7.82 -3.41
N ARG A 102 -8.94 8.83 -2.58
CA ARG A 102 -8.05 9.96 -2.88
C ARG A 102 -6.58 9.54 -2.90
N LEU A 103 -6.17 8.64 -2.02
CA LEU A 103 -4.84 8.06 -2.03
C LEU A 103 -4.59 7.24 -3.30
N PHE A 104 -5.59 6.46 -3.73
CA PHE A 104 -5.54 5.69 -4.96
C PHE A 104 -5.40 6.61 -6.18
N GLU A 105 -6.21 7.65 -6.24
CA GLU A 105 -6.14 8.65 -7.32
C GLU A 105 -4.80 9.37 -7.33
N LYS A 106 -4.23 9.67 -6.16
CA LYS A 106 -2.90 10.25 -6.05
C LYS A 106 -1.83 9.33 -6.63
N ALA A 107 -1.91 8.03 -6.36
CA ALA A 107 -0.99 7.05 -6.94
C ALA A 107 -1.06 7.07 -8.47
N ILE A 108 -2.25 7.08 -9.05
CA ILE A 108 -2.44 7.17 -10.51
C ILE A 108 -1.85 8.47 -11.06
N GLN A 109 -2.10 9.59 -10.40
CA GLN A 109 -1.56 10.89 -10.81
C GLN A 109 -0.04 10.87 -10.86
N VAL A 110 0.60 10.35 -9.80
CA VAL A 110 2.07 10.27 -9.72
C VAL A 110 2.62 9.36 -10.81
N ILE A 111 1.98 8.21 -11.04
CA ILE A 111 2.39 7.29 -12.11
C ILE A 111 2.34 7.98 -13.47
N LYS A 112 1.28 8.72 -13.76
CA LYS A 112 1.15 9.44 -15.03
C LYS A 112 2.20 10.54 -15.19
N GLU A 113 2.62 11.16 -14.10
CA GLU A 113 3.68 12.18 -14.15
C GLU A 113 5.05 11.53 -14.42
N ILE A 114 5.30 10.34 -13.85
CA ILE A 114 6.56 9.61 -14.08
C ILE A 114 6.59 8.99 -15.47
N HIS A 115 5.45 8.44 -15.92
CA HIS A 115 5.32 7.69 -17.16
C HIS A 115 4.10 8.19 -17.94
N PRO A 116 4.27 9.21 -18.80
CA PRO A 116 3.14 9.81 -19.53
C PRO A 116 2.43 8.89 -20.52
N GLY A 117 3.09 7.83 -20.98
CA GLY A 117 2.52 6.87 -21.91
C GLY A 117 1.67 5.80 -21.24
N PRO A 118 1.08 4.88 -22.03
CA PRO A 118 0.31 3.77 -21.47
C PRO A 118 1.14 2.90 -20.53
N CYS A 119 0.55 2.55 -19.39
CA CYS A 119 1.19 1.68 -18.41
C CYS A 119 0.13 0.95 -17.58
N GLN A 120 0.56 0.07 -16.70
CA GLN A 120 -0.34 -0.68 -15.84
C GLN A 120 0.08 -0.53 -14.37
N MET A 121 -0.89 -0.32 -13.51
CA MET A 121 -0.70 -0.38 -12.06
C MET A 121 -1.21 -1.71 -11.56
N ARG A 122 -0.40 -2.43 -10.80
CA ARG A 122 -0.75 -3.71 -10.19
C ARG A 122 -0.66 -3.63 -8.68
N LEU A 123 -1.38 -4.51 -8.00
CA LEU A 123 -1.25 -4.69 -6.55
C LEU A 123 -1.50 -6.13 -6.17
N ASN A 124 -0.94 -6.51 -5.01
CA ASN A 124 -1.25 -7.76 -4.36
C ASN A 124 -2.25 -7.46 -3.23
N VAL A 125 -3.28 -8.29 -3.11
CA VAL A 125 -4.26 -8.18 -2.03
C VAL A 125 -4.62 -9.59 -1.54
N ASN A 126 -4.59 -9.80 -0.22
CA ASN A 126 -4.97 -11.08 0.35
C ASN A 126 -6.39 -11.45 -0.09
N ARG A 127 -6.57 -12.71 -0.51
CA ARG A 127 -7.86 -13.18 -1.03
C ARG A 127 -9.00 -13.05 -0.03
N ASN A 128 -8.69 -13.00 1.26
CA ASN A 128 -9.68 -12.83 2.33
C ASN A 128 -9.84 -11.38 2.80
N ASN A 129 -9.13 -10.45 2.18
CA ASN A 129 -9.22 -9.04 2.53
C ASN A 129 -10.43 -8.39 1.85
N LYS A 130 -11.24 -7.70 2.62
CA LYS A 130 -12.42 -6.99 2.12
C LYS A 130 -12.09 -5.90 1.11
N ALA A 131 -10.83 -5.43 1.09
CA ALA A 131 -10.37 -4.42 0.16
C ALA A 131 -10.46 -4.85 -1.30
N VAL A 132 -10.56 -6.15 -1.60
CA VAL A 132 -10.77 -6.63 -2.98
C VAL A 132 -11.95 -5.89 -3.63
N THR A 133 -13.08 -5.80 -2.93
CA THR A 133 -14.27 -5.10 -3.43
C THR A 133 -14.00 -3.60 -3.66
N PHE A 134 -13.24 -2.96 -2.75
CA PHE A 134 -12.85 -1.57 -2.90
C PHE A 134 -12.06 -1.35 -4.20
N TYR A 135 -11.08 -2.21 -4.48
CA TYR A 135 -10.28 -2.10 -5.70
C TYR A 135 -11.11 -2.37 -6.96
N GLU A 136 -12.01 -3.35 -6.91
CA GLU A 136 -12.91 -3.62 -8.04
C GLU A 136 -13.79 -2.43 -8.37
N ARG A 137 -14.30 -1.72 -7.35
CA ARG A 137 -15.09 -0.50 -7.54
C ARG A 137 -14.29 0.63 -8.17
N LEU A 138 -12.97 0.63 -7.98
CA LEU A 138 -12.09 1.62 -8.60
C LEU A 138 -11.65 1.23 -10.01
N GLY A 139 -12.12 0.11 -10.51
CA GLY A 139 -11.87 -0.34 -11.88
C GLY A 139 -10.78 -1.38 -12.03
N MET A 140 -10.17 -1.84 -10.94
CA MET A 140 -9.17 -2.90 -10.99
C MET A 140 -9.80 -4.26 -11.26
N LYS A 141 -9.06 -5.13 -11.93
CA LYS A 141 -9.46 -6.48 -12.26
C LYS A 141 -8.45 -7.48 -11.75
N LYS A 142 -8.91 -8.66 -11.34
CA LYS A 142 -8.03 -9.77 -10.99
C LYS A 142 -7.34 -10.27 -12.26
N VAL A 143 -6.01 -10.20 -12.28
CA VAL A 143 -5.20 -10.64 -13.42
C VAL A 143 -4.45 -11.94 -13.14
N ALA A 144 -4.20 -12.25 -11.85
CA ALA A 144 -3.54 -13.49 -11.42
C ALA A 144 -3.85 -13.77 -9.96
N GLN A 145 -3.39 -14.91 -9.46
CA GLN A 145 -3.39 -15.24 -8.04
C GLN A 145 -2.26 -16.20 -7.75
N GLY A 146 -1.87 -16.29 -6.49
CA GLY A 146 -0.83 -17.21 -6.06
C GLY A 146 -0.63 -17.21 -4.55
N ASP A 147 0.20 -18.16 -4.12
CA ASP A 147 0.65 -18.26 -2.74
C ASP A 147 2.14 -17.92 -2.75
N PHE A 148 2.47 -16.68 -2.37
CA PHE A 148 3.81 -16.14 -2.50
C PHE A 148 4.60 -16.33 -1.22
N PRO A 149 5.74 -17.05 -1.25
CA PRO A 149 6.57 -17.20 -0.06
C PRO A 149 7.23 -15.87 0.32
N ILE A 150 7.17 -15.54 1.60
CA ILE A 150 7.76 -14.31 2.14
C ILE A 150 8.87 -14.60 3.16
N GLY A 151 9.30 -15.86 3.25
CA GLY A 151 10.31 -16.28 4.20
C GLY A 151 9.72 -16.83 5.49
N ASN A 152 10.56 -17.46 6.29
CA ASN A 152 10.19 -18.04 7.59
C ASN A 152 9.02 -19.02 7.52
N GLY A 153 8.78 -19.66 6.37
CA GLY A 153 7.67 -20.59 6.16
C GLY A 153 6.31 -19.93 5.96
N TYR A 154 6.25 -18.61 5.85
CA TYR A 154 5.00 -17.88 5.64
C TYR A 154 4.73 -17.59 4.18
N TYR A 155 3.44 -17.42 3.85
CA TYR A 155 2.97 -17.13 2.50
C TYR A 155 1.99 -15.97 2.50
N MET A 156 2.01 -15.21 1.41
CA MET A 156 0.95 -14.25 1.08
C MET A 156 0.03 -14.94 0.06
N ASN A 157 -1.21 -15.18 0.43
CA ASN A 157 -2.22 -15.85 -0.40
C ASN A 157 -3.04 -14.77 -1.10
N ASP A 158 -2.57 -14.31 -2.25
CA ASP A 158 -3.03 -13.09 -2.86
C ASP A 158 -3.71 -13.27 -4.20
N TYR A 159 -4.62 -12.33 -4.51
CA TYR A 159 -4.90 -11.94 -5.89
C TYR A 159 -3.89 -10.89 -6.32
N ILE A 160 -3.52 -10.91 -7.60
CA ILE A 160 -2.87 -9.79 -8.24
C ILE A 160 -3.95 -9.06 -9.04
N MET A 161 -4.14 -7.77 -8.75
CA MET A 161 -5.09 -6.94 -9.46
C MET A 161 -4.36 -5.93 -10.33
N GLY A 162 -4.96 -5.57 -11.45
CA GLY A 162 -4.36 -4.66 -12.41
C GLY A 162 -5.32 -3.60 -12.90
N LEU A 163 -4.78 -2.45 -13.26
CA LEU A 163 -5.50 -1.33 -13.85
C LEU A 163 -4.66 -0.72 -14.96
N ASP A 164 -5.23 -0.61 -16.15
CA ASP A 164 -4.58 0.09 -17.27
C ASP A 164 -4.75 1.59 -17.08
N ILE A 165 -3.64 2.29 -17.21
CA ILE A 165 -3.59 3.74 -17.00
C ILE A 165 -3.28 4.48 -18.30
#